data_03faeb0736872a1e9745dd16cf60eec3
#
_entry.id   03faeb0736872a1e9745dd16cf60eec3
#
_cell.length_a   1.000
_cell.length_b   1.000
_cell.length_c   1.000
_cell.angle_alpha   90.00
_cell.angle_beta   90.00
_cell.angle_gamma   90.00
#
_symmetry.space_group_name_H-M   'P 1'
#
loop_
_entity.id
_entity.type
_entity.pdbx_description
1 polymer ?
#
loop_
_entity_poly.entity_id
_entity_poly.type
_entity_poly.pdbx_seq_one_letter_code
_entity_poly.pdbx_strand_id
1 'polypeptide(L)'
;TGSDWAAITNTSGSSAAGKGGFRVKVDKNEAGQNRILTVLVQVEGYKTPEVVCTITQSGSGDVSSADIALNEFMHNYLKEHYLFKDEYNTLEVDCKNVSYDNFLSTYLLKMKTNTEDGGISRAYSVNAGQRYIYSYIEKVGSSDTRATTRATSMVGTGLGTFFSSYMADRTTIGLSIGYVFVDSPAAKAGLRRGDVIVAVNGVTLNKNNYQQYMNALYYASGGESFNIGYRRYVPNEDLQKYELVDGSVILTTGTYNNNPVLYSMFIKEKEGNLNVAYLVYQGFDLNYAEELKYMIQQFKTEGITDLILDLRYNYGGAVELSRYLSASIAGSSHRSDVFMRMQRSSVQMNIFGLVMEMI
;
A
#
# COMPACT_ATOMS: atom_id res chain seq x y z
N THR A 1 28.66 -20.13 4.87
CA THR A 1 28.90 -20.11 3.42
C THR A 1 28.70 -18.69 2.95
N GLY A 2 29.78 -17.89 2.98
CA GLY A 2 29.72 -16.51 2.56
C GLY A 2 29.77 -16.38 1.04
N SER A 3 29.15 -15.35 0.53
CA SER A 3 29.44 -14.85 -0.80
C SER A 3 30.80 -14.19 -0.75
N ASP A 4 31.60 -14.32 -1.81
CA ASP A 4 32.98 -13.80 -1.92
C ASP A 4 33.06 -12.26 -1.76
N TRP A 5 31.95 -11.58 -1.85
CA TRP A 5 31.81 -10.12 -1.83
C TRP A 5 31.23 -9.55 -0.54
N ALA A 6 30.94 -10.37 0.46
CA ALA A 6 30.37 -9.90 1.73
C ALA A 6 30.93 -10.68 2.92
N ALA A 7 31.23 -9.96 3.98
CA ALA A 7 31.76 -10.52 5.22
C ALA A 7 31.04 -9.94 6.44
N ILE A 8 30.81 -10.79 7.43
CA ILE A 8 30.37 -10.35 8.76
C ILE A 8 31.62 -9.89 9.51
N THR A 9 31.68 -8.62 9.88
CA THR A 9 32.89 -8.02 10.47
C THR A 9 32.72 -7.76 11.94
N ASN A 10 31.75 -7.58 12.61
CA ASN A 10 31.64 -7.41 14.05
C ASN A 10 30.39 -8.14 14.57
N THR A 11 30.60 -9.01 15.51
CA THR A 11 29.51 -9.62 16.27
C THR A 11 29.60 -9.12 17.71
N SER A 12 28.50 -8.59 18.22
CA SER A 12 28.37 -8.17 19.59
C SER A 12 27.04 -8.66 20.15
N GLY A 13 27.02 -9.05 21.39
CA GLY A 13 25.78 -9.47 22.03
C GLY A 13 26.03 -10.14 23.38
N SER A 14 24.98 -10.22 24.16
CA SER A 14 24.96 -10.93 25.43
C SER A 14 23.77 -11.88 25.43
N SER A 15 24.03 -13.16 25.68
CA SER A 15 23.00 -14.17 25.83
C SER A 15 22.04 -13.87 26.98
N ALA A 16 22.52 -13.20 28.03
CA ALA A 16 21.72 -12.83 29.19
C ALA A 16 20.74 -11.66 28.88
N ALA A 17 21.05 -10.83 27.90
CA ALA A 17 20.19 -9.68 27.50
C ALA A 17 19.28 -9.97 26.32
N GLY A 18 19.41 -11.12 25.65
CA GLY A 18 18.66 -11.46 24.44
C GLY A 18 18.88 -10.49 23.28
N LYS A 19 19.98 -9.70 23.31
CA LYS A 19 20.30 -8.69 22.31
C LYS A 19 21.68 -8.98 21.72
N GLY A 20 21.76 -8.91 20.39
CA GLY A 20 23.00 -9.04 19.66
C GLY A 20 23.00 -8.17 18.44
N GLY A 21 24.18 -7.88 17.91
CA GLY A 21 24.34 -7.12 16.69
C GLY A 21 25.53 -7.65 15.88
N PHE A 22 25.47 -7.41 14.58
CA PHE A 22 26.59 -7.69 13.67
C PHE A 22 26.66 -6.60 12.60
N ARG A 23 27.82 -6.48 11.98
CA ARG A 23 28.01 -5.63 10.81
C ARG A 23 28.32 -6.50 9.60
N VAL A 24 27.72 -6.16 8.49
CA VAL A 24 28.02 -6.77 7.20
C VAL A 24 28.82 -5.75 6.39
N LYS A 25 30.05 -6.10 6.03
CA LYS A 25 30.83 -5.37 5.05
C LYS A 25 30.55 -5.98 3.69
N VAL A 26 30.18 -5.18 2.71
CA VAL A 26 29.99 -5.60 1.33
C VAL A 26 31.00 -4.90 0.43
N ASP A 27 31.62 -5.64 -0.47
CA ASP A 27 32.48 -5.08 -1.48
C ASP A 27 31.68 -4.42 -2.59
N LYS A 28 32.30 -3.50 -3.34
CA LYS A 28 31.66 -2.87 -4.49
C LYS A 28 31.15 -3.93 -5.49
N ASN A 29 29.93 -3.78 -5.96
CA ASN A 29 29.41 -4.64 -7.01
C ASN A 29 29.82 -4.07 -8.38
N GLU A 30 30.84 -4.65 -8.98
CA GLU A 30 31.33 -4.25 -10.30
C GLU A 30 30.64 -5.01 -11.45
N ALA A 31 29.79 -5.97 -11.13
CA ALA A 31 28.98 -6.68 -12.13
C ALA A 31 27.79 -5.85 -12.59
N GLY A 32 27.39 -5.98 -13.84
CA GLY A 32 26.26 -5.28 -14.43
C GLY A 32 24.87 -5.71 -13.91
N GLN A 33 24.81 -6.62 -12.95
CA GLN A 33 23.55 -7.14 -12.40
C GLN A 33 23.48 -6.93 -10.90
N ASN A 34 22.25 -6.72 -10.39
CA ASN A 34 22.01 -6.68 -8.96
C ASN A 34 22.38 -8.01 -8.32
N ARG A 35 22.94 -7.94 -7.11
CA ARG A 35 23.20 -9.12 -6.29
C ARG A 35 22.52 -9.00 -4.94
N ILE A 36 22.09 -10.14 -4.42
CA ILE A 36 21.31 -10.23 -3.18
C ILE A 36 22.10 -11.08 -2.20
N LEU A 37 22.26 -10.56 -0.98
CA LEU A 37 22.76 -11.29 0.16
C LEU A 37 21.65 -11.46 1.18
N THR A 38 21.35 -12.70 1.54
CA THR A 38 20.47 -13.01 2.65
C THR A 38 21.31 -13.41 3.87
N VAL A 39 21.18 -12.66 4.94
CA VAL A 39 21.83 -12.98 6.22
C VAL A 39 20.88 -13.82 7.05
N LEU A 40 21.36 -14.99 7.43
CA LEU A 40 20.64 -15.95 8.26
C LEU A 40 21.30 -16.02 9.63
N VAL A 41 20.52 -16.05 10.68
CA VAL A 41 20.99 -16.37 12.03
C VAL A 41 20.40 -17.71 12.45
N GLN A 42 21.27 -18.58 12.92
CA GLN A 42 20.87 -19.84 13.51
C GLN A 42 21.18 -19.80 15.01
N VAL A 43 20.17 -20.02 15.80
CA VAL A 43 20.30 -20.15 17.26
C VAL A 43 20.54 -21.62 17.61
N GLU A 44 21.51 -21.86 18.49
CA GLU A 44 21.82 -23.21 18.96
C GLU A 44 20.59 -23.86 19.58
N GLY A 45 20.27 -25.08 19.15
CA GLY A 45 19.05 -25.80 19.55
C GLY A 45 17.83 -25.64 18.64
N TYR A 46 17.88 -24.71 17.66
CA TYR A 46 16.83 -24.54 16.66
C TYR A 46 17.26 -25.11 15.30
N LYS A 47 16.37 -25.89 14.67
CA LYS A 47 16.72 -26.63 13.43
C LYS A 47 16.74 -25.76 12.17
N THR A 48 16.10 -24.59 12.17
CA THR A 48 15.98 -23.73 10.99
C THR A 48 16.57 -22.36 11.26
N PRO A 49 17.49 -21.87 10.40
CA PRO A 49 17.98 -20.51 10.48
C PRO A 49 16.86 -19.51 10.11
N GLU A 50 16.85 -18.36 10.76
CA GLU A 50 15.94 -17.27 10.45
C GLU A 50 16.64 -16.21 9.57
N VAL A 51 15.91 -15.65 8.60
CA VAL A 51 16.38 -14.52 7.81
C VAL A 51 16.33 -13.27 8.69
N VAL A 52 17.50 -12.67 8.95
CA VAL A 52 17.62 -11.46 9.75
C VAL A 52 17.59 -10.22 8.90
N CYS A 53 18.25 -10.26 7.74
CA CYS A 53 18.15 -9.19 6.76
C CYS A 53 18.48 -9.68 5.36
N THR A 54 17.99 -8.94 4.38
CA THR A 54 18.36 -9.11 2.96
C THR A 54 19.00 -7.82 2.49
N ILE A 55 20.19 -7.91 1.93
CA ILE A 55 20.93 -6.78 1.36
C ILE A 55 20.89 -6.94 -0.14
N THR A 56 20.26 -6.00 -0.84
CA THR A 56 20.32 -5.91 -2.29
C THR A 56 21.37 -4.86 -2.65
N GLN A 57 22.33 -5.24 -3.44
CA GLN A 57 23.34 -4.34 -3.97
C GLN A 57 23.22 -4.25 -5.47
N SER A 58 22.95 -3.05 -5.96
CA SER A 58 22.89 -2.79 -7.41
C SER A 58 24.22 -3.07 -8.08
N GLY A 59 24.18 -3.64 -9.28
CA GLY A 59 25.36 -3.78 -10.11
C GLY A 59 25.83 -2.43 -10.61
N SER A 60 27.15 -2.26 -10.72
CA SER A 60 27.76 -1.15 -11.45
C SER A 60 27.85 -1.47 -12.95
N GLY A 61 26.77 -2.00 -13.53
CA GLY A 61 26.67 -2.04 -14.98
C GLY A 61 26.78 -0.63 -15.53
N ASP A 62 27.34 -0.48 -16.71
CA ASP A 62 27.40 0.82 -17.38
C ASP A 62 26.02 1.44 -17.38
N VAL A 63 25.86 2.52 -16.61
CA VAL A 63 24.61 3.27 -16.57
C VAL A 63 24.38 3.74 -17.99
N SER A 64 23.26 3.33 -18.58
CA SER A 64 23.00 3.64 -19.98
C SER A 64 22.90 5.15 -20.19
N SER A 65 23.20 5.61 -21.39
CA SER A 65 23.01 7.03 -21.75
C SER A 65 21.58 7.50 -21.51
N ALA A 66 20.60 6.59 -21.63
CA ALA A 66 19.20 6.87 -21.32
C ALA A 66 18.97 7.05 -19.82
N ASP A 67 19.61 6.23 -18.97
CA ASP A 67 19.53 6.39 -17.51
C ASP A 67 20.19 7.69 -17.06
N ILE A 68 21.32 8.04 -17.64
CA ILE A 68 22.00 9.31 -17.36
C ILE A 68 21.09 10.49 -17.70
N ALA A 69 20.46 10.47 -18.86
CA ALA A 69 19.54 11.54 -19.27
C ALA A 69 18.31 11.64 -18.33
N LEU A 70 17.77 10.50 -17.87
CA LEU A 70 16.68 10.46 -16.88
C LEU A 70 17.15 10.98 -15.51
N ASN A 71 18.33 10.61 -15.06
CA ASN A 71 18.90 11.09 -13.82
C ASN A 71 19.15 12.60 -13.86
N GLU A 72 19.67 13.12 -14.96
CA GLU A 72 19.86 14.56 -15.18
C GLU A 72 18.52 15.31 -15.18
N PHE A 73 17.50 14.75 -15.83
CA PHE A 73 16.15 15.30 -15.79
C PHE A 73 15.61 15.35 -14.35
N MET A 74 15.67 14.25 -13.61
CA MET A 74 15.22 14.20 -12.21
C MET A 74 16.01 15.18 -11.34
N HIS A 75 17.33 15.21 -11.50
CA HIS A 75 18.19 16.14 -10.77
C HIS A 75 17.81 17.60 -10.99
N ASN A 76 17.68 18.01 -12.24
CA ASN A 76 17.31 19.38 -12.59
C ASN A 76 15.92 19.74 -12.07
N TYR A 77 14.96 18.80 -12.19
CA TYR A 77 13.61 19.01 -11.67
C TYR A 77 13.61 19.17 -10.14
N LEU A 78 14.32 18.32 -9.40
CA LEU A 78 14.40 18.39 -7.94
C LEU A 78 15.08 19.68 -7.45
N LYS A 79 16.12 20.13 -8.14
CA LYS A 79 16.80 21.40 -7.82
C LYS A 79 15.87 22.60 -7.85
N GLU A 80 14.93 22.63 -8.75
CA GLU A 80 14.07 23.78 -8.99
C GLU A 80 12.69 23.66 -8.33
N HIS A 81 12.11 22.46 -8.37
CA HIS A 81 10.70 22.26 -8.07
C HIS A 81 10.41 21.46 -6.81
N TYR A 82 11.42 20.78 -6.25
CA TYR A 82 11.20 19.96 -5.06
C TYR A 82 10.87 20.82 -3.83
N LEU A 83 9.94 20.36 -2.99
CA LEU A 83 9.55 21.12 -1.80
C LEU A 83 10.73 21.41 -0.89
N PHE A 84 11.63 20.44 -0.73
CA PHE A 84 12.82 20.52 0.12
C PHE A 84 14.10 20.76 -0.73
N LYS A 85 13.98 21.56 -1.79
CA LYS A 85 15.08 21.81 -2.73
C LYS A 85 16.32 22.44 -2.09
N ASP A 86 16.15 23.25 -1.04
CA ASP A 86 17.27 23.91 -0.39
C ASP A 86 18.21 22.88 0.25
N GLU A 87 17.67 21.85 0.89
CA GLU A 87 18.47 20.73 1.40
C GLU A 87 18.99 19.85 0.26
N TYR A 88 18.13 19.54 -0.73
CA TYR A 88 18.55 18.74 -1.87
C TYR A 88 19.76 19.35 -2.61
N ASN A 89 19.80 20.67 -2.76
CA ASN A 89 20.88 21.39 -3.41
C ASN A 89 22.21 21.37 -2.63
N THR A 90 22.21 20.90 -1.39
CA THR A 90 23.45 20.66 -0.61
C THR A 90 24.06 19.30 -0.87
N LEU A 91 23.36 18.41 -1.58
CA LEU A 91 23.84 17.05 -1.85
C LEU A 91 24.80 17.03 -3.05
N GLU A 92 25.85 16.24 -2.92
CA GLU A 92 26.67 15.85 -4.07
C GLU A 92 25.94 14.78 -4.86
N VAL A 93 25.45 15.13 -6.04
CA VAL A 93 24.66 14.27 -6.90
C VAL A 93 25.46 13.83 -8.11
N ASP A 94 25.61 12.53 -8.29
CA ASP A 94 26.24 11.90 -9.44
C ASP A 94 25.18 11.23 -10.32
N CYS A 95 24.89 11.84 -11.47
CA CYS A 95 23.90 11.32 -12.42
C CYS A 95 24.43 10.15 -13.26
N LYS A 96 25.74 9.88 -13.24
CA LYS A 96 26.38 8.94 -14.18
C LYS A 96 26.60 7.54 -13.61
N ASN A 97 26.62 7.40 -12.29
CA ASN A 97 26.97 6.15 -11.62
C ASN A 97 25.81 5.54 -10.81
N VAL A 98 24.57 5.93 -11.09
CA VAL A 98 23.35 5.42 -10.45
C VAL A 98 22.33 5.08 -11.53
N SER A 99 21.71 3.92 -11.44
CA SER A 99 20.58 3.57 -12.31
C SER A 99 19.37 4.46 -12.00
N TYR A 100 18.56 4.78 -13.00
CA TYR A 100 17.45 5.73 -12.86
C TYR A 100 16.43 5.31 -11.79
N ASP A 101 16.16 4.03 -11.65
CA ASP A 101 15.23 3.44 -10.67
C ASP A 101 15.72 3.58 -9.22
N ASN A 102 17.03 3.69 -9.01
CA ASN A 102 17.65 3.89 -7.72
C ASN A 102 18.03 5.36 -7.42
N PHE A 103 17.93 6.25 -8.41
CA PHE A 103 18.38 7.64 -8.29
C PHE A 103 17.69 8.36 -7.12
N LEU A 104 16.37 8.35 -7.08
CA LEU A 104 15.61 9.03 -6.03
C LEU A 104 15.93 8.46 -4.64
N SER A 105 15.97 7.15 -4.49
CA SER A 105 16.29 6.52 -3.20
C SER A 105 17.73 6.81 -2.75
N THR A 106 18.66 6.86 -3.69
CA THR A 106 20.07 7.15 -3.39
C THR A 106 20.26 8.53 -2.77
N TYR A 107 19.52 9.53 -3.22
CA TYR A 107 19.71 10.92 -2.79
C TYR A 107 18.68 11.38 -1.76
N LEU A 108 17.39 11.10 -1.95
CA LEU A 108 16.36 11.59 -1.04
C LEU A 108 16.43 10.94 0.35
N LEU A 109 16.89 9.70 0.46
CA LEU A 109 17.11 9.07 1.78
C LEU A 109 18.27 9.69 2.58
N LYS A 110 19.16 10.47 1.95
CA LYS A 110 20.23 11.20 2.64
C LYS A 110 19.72 12.48 3.32
N MET A 111 18.59 13.00 2.90
CA MET A 111 18.02 14.25 3.42
C MET A 111 17.54 14.07 4.86
N LYS A 112 17.72 15.09 5.69
CA LYS A 112 17.44 15.07 7.14
C LYS A 112 16.12 15.77 7.50
N THR A 113 15.80 16.87 6.81
CA THR A 113 14.63 17.70 7.11
C THR A 113 13.38 17.19 6.43
N ASN A 114 13.51 16.39 5.37
CA ASN A 114 12.38 15.79 4.69
C ASN A 114 11.77 14.68 5.56
N THR A 115 10.65 14.98 6.20
CA THR A 115 9.89 14.02 7.02
C THR A 115 8.89 13.21 6.21
N GLU A 116 8.62 13.58 4.96
CA GLU A 116 7.72 12.90 4.05
C GLU A 116 8.46 11.95 3.13
N ASP A 117 9.44 12.47 2.38
CA ASP A 117 10.43 11.65 1.69
C ASP A 117 11.66 11.47 2.60
N GLY A 118 12.16 10.28 2.74
CA GLY A 118 13.27 9.97 3.64
C GLY A 118 12.89 9.93 5.12
N GLY A 119 11.61 10.05 5.46
CA GLY A 119 11.11 9.86 6.82
C GLY A 119 11.29 8.44 7.33
N ILE A 120 11.05 8.26 8.62
CA ILE A 120 11.08 6.93 9.24
C ILE A 120 9.71 6.31 9.08
N SER A 121 9.65 5.10 8.50
CA SER A 121 8.41 4.33 8.38
C SER A 121 7.78 4.13 9.75
N ARG A 122 6.51 4.55 9.90
CA ARG A 122 5.77 4.40 11.15
C ARG A 122 5.00 3.08 11.18
N ALA A 123 4.91 2.57 12.31
CA ALA A 123 4.07 1.63 13.06
C ALA A 123 3.28 0.50 12.36
N TYR A 124 2.95 0.55 11.10
CA TYR A 124 2.24 -0.56 10.44
C TYR A 124 3.16 -1.47 9.61
N SER A 125 4.43 -1.15 9.54
CA SER A 125 5.39 -1.95 8.80
C SER A 125 6.21 -2.79 9.77
N VAL A 126 6.44 -4.04 9.39
CA VAL A 126 7.48 -4.91 9.97
C VAL A 126 8.86 -4.23 9.98
N ASN A 127 9.00 -3.14 9.27
CA ASN A 127 10.19 -2.33 9.07
C ASN A 127 10.15 -1.00 9.84
N ALA A 128 9.49 -0.95 10.99
CA ALA A 128 9.48 0.23 11.85
C ALA A 128 10.91 0.74 12.09
N GLY A 129 11.17 1.99 11.74
CA GLY A 129 12.50 2.59 11.80
C GLY A 129 13.27 2.63 10.47
N GLN A 130 12.78 1.99 9.41
CA GLN A 130 13.32 2.16 8.07
C GLN A 130 12.86 3.48 7.44
N ARG A 131 13.80 4.14 6.77
CA ARG A 131 13.49 5.32 5.97
C ARG A 131 12.86 4.89 4.63
N TYR A 132 11.95 5.69 4.12
CA TYR A 132 11.26 5.47 2.85
C TYR A 132 11.13 6.79 2.09
N ILE A 133 10.80 6.69 0.81
CA ILE A 133 10.48 7.83 -0.04
C ILE A 133 9.11 7.63 -0.67
N TYR A 134 8.37 8.72 -0.82
CA TYR A 134 7.12 8.76 -1.59
C TYR A 134 7.34 9.16 -3.05
N SER A 135 8.43 9.91 -3.31
CA SER A 135 8.80 10.29 -4.67
C SER A 135 9.22 9.07 -5.48
N TYR A 136 8.67 8.92 -6.65
CA TYR A 136 8.97 7.80 -7.54
C TYR A 136 9.03 8.24 -9.00
N ILE A 137 9.70 7.46 -9.82
CA ILE A 137 9.71 7.56 -11.26
C ILE A 137 9.21 6.25 -11.86
N GLU A 138 8.42 6.35 -12.91
CA GLU A 138 7.80 5.19 -13.53
C GLU A 138 7.90 5.29 -15.06
N LYS A 139 8.18 4.16 -15.69
CA LYS A 139 8.25 4.08 -17.15
C LYS A 139 6.86 4.02 -17.74
N VAL A 140 6.48 5.03 -18.52
CA VAL A 140 5.20 5.05 -19.24
C VAL A 140 5.19 3.93 -20.28
N GLY A 141 4.18 3.07 -20.25
CA GLY A 141 4.03 1.94 -21.18
C GLY A 141 4.58 0.61 -20.70
N SER A 142 5.13 0.52 -19.48
CA SER A 142 5.27 -0.77 -18.82
C SER A 142 3.89 -1.26 -18.40
N SER A 143 3.64 -2.56 -18.48
CA SER A 143 2.36 -3.18 -18.06
C SER A 143 2.07 -3.09 -16.56
N ASP A 144 2.87 -2.34 -15.81
CA ASP A 144 2.63 -2.06 -14.41
C ASP A 144 1.59 -0.95 -14.30
N THR A 145 0.33 -1.36 -14.17
CA THR A 145 -0.86 -0.52 -14.17
C THR A 145 -1.06 0.31 -12.90
N ARG A 146 -0.10 0.37 -11.99
CA ARG A 146 -0.26 1.07 -10.70
C ARG A 146 -0.42 2.57 -10.82
N ALA A 147 0.24 3.20 -11.79
CA ALA A 147 0.15 4.65 -11.96
C ALA A 147 -1.01 5.08 -12.85
N THR A 148 -1.40 4.23 -13.81
CA THR A 148 -2.48 4.54 -14.76
C THR A 148 -3.87 4.17 -14.26
N THR A 149 -3.98 3.34 -13.23
CA THR A 149 -5.28 2.92 -12.66
C THR A 149 -5.84 3.85 -11.58
N ARG A 150 -5.18 4.96 -11.29
CA ARG A 150 -5.75 5.97 -10.38
C ARG A 150 -6.94 6.75 -10.94
N ALA A 151 -7.20 6.63 -12.20
CA ALA A 151 -8.38 7.21 -12.80
C ALA A 151 -8.73 6.44 -14.06
N THR A 152 -9.97 6.18 -14.26
CA THR A 152 -10.63 6.24 -15.54
C THR A 152 -11.38 5.01 -15.99
N SER A 153 -11.40 3.92 -15.29
CA SER A 153 -12.34 2.86 -15.65
C SER A 153 -13.31 2.61 -14.50
N MET A 154 -14.59 2.84 -14.75
CA MET A 154 -15.67 2.37 -13.86
C MET A 154 -15.76 0.85 -13.83
N VAL A 155 -14.90 0.18 -14.60
CA VAL A 155 -14.84 -1.27 -14.72
C VAL A 155 -13.50 -1.76 -14.26
N GLY A 156 -13.45 -2.49 -13.14
CA GLY A 156 -12.31 -3.26 -12.71
C GLY A 156 -12.24 -4.60 -13.44
N THR A 157 -11.06 -5.19 -13.50
CA THR A 157 -10.83 -6.53 -14.03
C THR A 157 -10.05 -7.36 -13.00
N GLY A 158 -10.37 -8.64 -12.88
CA GLY A 158 -9.70 -9.55 -11.94
C GLY A 158 -10.67 -10.21 -10.97
N LEU A 159 -10.27 -10.38 -9.72
CA LEU A 159 -11.09 -10.99 -8.68
C LEU A 159 -12.15 -10.03 -8.12
N GLY A 160 -11.88 -8.74 -8.11
CA GLY A 160 -12.74 -7.74 -7.48
C GLY A 160 -12.73 -7.79 -5.96
N THR A 161 -11.55 -7.96 -5.38
CA THR A 161 -11.34 -7.95 -3.94
C THR A 161 -9.99 -7.35 -3.59
N PHE A 162 -9.90 -6.81 -2.38
CA PHE A 162 -8.64 -6.43 -1.77
C PHE A 162 -8.25 -7.46 -0.71
N PHE A 163 -7.00 -7.83 -0.70
CA PHE A 163 -6.44 -8.70 0.32
C PHE A 163 -5.03 -8.26 0.71
N SER A 164 -4.63 -8.61 1.93
CA SER A 164 -3.30 -8.37 2.46
C SER A 164 -2.75 -9.66 3.07
N SER A 165 -1.43 -9.77 3.16
CA SER A 165 -0.80 -10.90 3.83
C SER A 165 -1.14 -10.90 5.32
N TYR A 166 -1.44 -12.08 5.86
CA TYR A 166 -1.74 -12.34 7.26
C TYR A 166 -0.92 -13.53 7.74
N MET A 167 -0.20 -13.36 8.84
CA MET A 167 0.52 -14.46 9.49
C MET A 167 -0.37 -15.11 10.55
N ALA A 168 -0.83 -16.32 10.28
CA ALA A 168 -1.61 -17.11 11.24
C ALA A 168 -0.71 -17.70 12.35
N ASP A 169 0.53 -18.05 11.98
CA ASP A 169 1.58 -18.55 12.86
C ASP A 169 2.96 -18.29 12.23
N ARG A 170 4.04 -18.81 12.81
CA ARG A 170 5.42 -18.61 12.29
C ARG A 170 5.68 -19.22 10.92
N THR A 171 4.82 -20.09 10.43
CA THR A 171 5.00 -20.85 9.19
C THR A 171 3.88 -20.63 8.18
N THR A 172 2.68 -20.36 8.66
CA THR A 172 1.46 -20.25 7.83
C THR A 172 1.16 -18.80 7.54
N ILE A 173 1.18 -18.43 6.27
CA ILE A 173 0.73 -17.14 5.77
C ILE A 173 -0.54 -17.36 4.97
N GLY A 174 -1.55 -16.55 5.27
CA GLY A 174 -2.75 -16.44 4.46
C GLY A 174 -2.88 -15.05 3.84
N LEU A 175 -3.85 -14.87 2.94
CA LEU A 175 -4.23 -13.58 2.41
C LEU A 175 -5.60 -13.20 2.97
N SER A 176 -5.63 -12.25 3.89
CA SER A 176 -6.87 -11.79 4.52
C SER A 176 -7.64 -10.86 3.58
N ILE A 177 -8.90 -11.19 3.32
CA ILE A 177 -9.79 -10.37 2.49
C ILE A 177 -10.30 -9.19 3.31
N GLY A 178 -9.92 -7.99 2.89
CA GLY A 178 -10.34 -6.73 3.50
C GLY A 178 -11.72 -6.26 3.03
N TYR A 179 -11.99 -6.40 1.75
CA TYR A 179 -13.30 -6.14 1.15
C TYR A 179 -13.48 -6.89 -0.18
N VAL A 180 -14.72 -6.96 -0.63
CA VAL A 180 -15.10 -7.55 -1.91
C VAL A 180 -16.07 -6.56 -2.59
N PHE A 181 -15.82 -6.25 -3.86
CA PHE A 181 -16.76 -5.42 -4.64
C PHE A 181 -18.05 -6.17 -4.93
N VAL A 182 -19.14 -5.45 -4.90
CA VAL A 182 -20.47 -5.98 -5.27
C VAL A 182 -20.43 -6.52 -6.70
N ASP A 183 -21.07 -7.66 -6.93
CA ASP A 183 -21.14 -8.34 -8.22
C ASP A 183 -19.80 -8.73 -8.86
N SER A 184 -18.70 -8.61 -8.12
CA SER A 184 -17.39 -9.07 -8.58
C SER A 184 -17.33 -10.61 -8.68
N PRO A 185 -16.32 -11.16 -9.39
CA PRO A 185 -16.07 -12.60 -9.38
C PRO A 185 -15.90 -13.18 -7.98
N ALA A 186 -15.20 -12.47 -7.07
CA ALA A 186 -15.04 -12.90 -5.69
C ALA A 186 -16.39 -12.94 -4.93
N ALA A 187 -17.25 -11.92 -5.12
CA ALA A 187 -18.57 -11.89 -4.51
C ALA A 187 -19.45 -13.04 -5.03
N LYS A 188 -19.46 -13.27 -6.34
CA LYS A 188 -20.22 -14.35 -6.98
C LYS A 188 -19.74 -15.72 -6.54
N ALA A 189 -18.45 -15.88 -6.25
CA ALA A 189 -17.88 -17.09 -5.67
C ALA A 189 -18.18 -17.24 -4.16
N GLY A 190 -18.82 -16.27 -3.53
CA GLY A 190 -19.18 -16.30 -2.11
C GLY A 190 -18.04 -15.97 -1.16
N LEU A 191 -16.93 -15.43 -1.66
CA LEU A 191 -15.88 -14.85 -0.81
C LEU A 191 -16.37 -13.55 -0.18
N ARG A 192 -15.93 -13.28 1.02
CA ARG A 192 -16.35 -12.11 1.78
C ARG A 192 -15.23 -11.57 2.66
N ARG A 193 -15.41 -10.35 3.14
CA ARG A 193 -14.52 -9.73 4.13
C ARG A 193 -14.31 -10.64 5.33
N GLY A 194 -13.08 -10.77 5.77
CA GLY A 194 -12.66 -11.60 6.90
C GLY A 194 -12.30 -13.04 6.53
N ASP A 195 -12.57 -13.48 5.31
CA ASP A 195 -12.02 -14.74 4.82
C ASP A 195 -10.50 -14.63 4.71
N VAL A 196 -9.82 -15.74 4.97
CA VAL A 196 -8.37 -15.83 4.80
C VAL A 196 -8.08 -16.90 3.76
N ILE A 197 -7.56 -16.49 2.61
CA ILE A 197 -7.10 -17.42 1.57
C ILE A 197 -5.86 -18.13 2.09
N VAL A 198 -5.90 -19.46 2.16
CA VAL A 198 -4.81 -20.30 2.68
C VAL A 198 -4.22 -21.23 1.62
N ALA A 199 -4.89 -21.38 0.49
CA ALA A 199 -4.40 -22.17 -0.64
C ALA A 199 -4.88 -21.60 -1.97
N VAL A 200 -4.05 -21.75 -3.01
CA VAL A 200 -4.37 -21.39 -4.38
C VAL A 200 -3.98 -22.56 -5.29
N ASN A 201 -4.93 -23.03 -6.11
CA ASN A 201 -4.74 -24.15 -7.03
C ASN A 201 -4.17 -25.40 -6.33
N GLY A 202 -4.66 -25.69 -5.13
CA GLY A 202 -4.24 -26.85 -4.34
C GLY A 202 -2.91 -26.66 -3.59
N VAL A 203 -2.23 -25.52 -3.76
CA VAL A 203 -0.95 -25.23 -3.08
C VAL A 203 -1.23 -24.39 -1.83
N THR A 204 -0.87 -24.91 -0.66
CA THR A 204 -0.97 -24.19 0.62
C THR A 204 0.01 -23.03 0.67
N LEU A 205 -0.47 -21.85 1.09
CA LEU A 205 0.35 -20.65 1.24
C LEU A 205 1.27 -20.74 2.45
N ASN A 206 2.48 -20.29 2.29
CA ASN A 206 3.50 -20.19 3.34
C ASN A 206 4.44 -19.02 3.07
N LYS A 207 5.36 -18.75 3.98
CA LYS A 207 6.30 -17.63 3.89
C LYS A 207 7.18 -17.60 2.62
N ASN A 208 7.37 -18.75 1.96
CA ASN A 208 8.25 -18.83 0.80
C ASN A 208 7.49 -18.62 -0.53
N ASN A 209 6.17 -18.84 -0.56
CA ASN A 209 5.38 -18.83 -1.80
C ASN A 209 4.25 -17.79 -1.82
N TYR A 210 3.83 -17.25 -0.67
CA TYR A 210 2.63 -16.39 -0.59
C TYR A 210 2.70 -15.18 -1.53
N GLN A 211 3.88 -14.59 -1.70
CA GLN A 211 4.05 -13.39 -2.52
C GLN A 211 3.83 -13.68 -4.01
N GLN A 212 4.29 -14.83 -4.48
CA GLN A 212 4.05 -15.29 -5.84
C GLN A 212 2.54 -15.43 -6.10
N TYR A 213 1.82 -16.11 -5.19
CA TYR A 213 0.37 -16.30 -5.34
C TYR A 213 -0.42 -15.03 -5.11
N MET A 214 0.01 -14.18 -4.18
CA MET A 214 -0.59 -12.86 -3.99
C MET A 214 -0.50 -12.04 -5.27
N ASN A 215 0.66 -12.01 -5.93
CA ASN A 215 0.85 -11.32 -7.19
C ASN A 215 0.00 -11.95 -8.31
N ALA A 216 -0.04 -13.28 -8.41
CA ALA A 216 -0.86 -13.96 -9.41
C ALA A 216 -2.34 -13.61 -9.28
N LEU A 217 -2.88 -13.57 -8.06
CA LEU A 217 -4.27 -13.18 -7.81
C LEU A 217 -4.51 -11.69 -8.04
N TYR A 218 -3.54 -10.84 -7.67
CA TYR A 218 -3.67 -9.39 -7.76
C TYR A 218 -3.63 -8.87 -9.20
N TYR A 219 -2.78 -9.48 -10.04
CA TYR A 219 -2.58 -9.10 -11.44
C TYR A 219 -3.31 -10.01 -12.43
N ALA A 220 -4.20 -10.86 -11.95
CA ALA A 220 -4.95 -11.78 -12.80
C ALA A 220 -5.77 -11.03 -13.85
N SER A 221 -5.63 -11.46 -15.10
CA SER A 221 -6.40 -10.96 -16.22
C SER A 221 -7.82 -11.52 -16.22
N GLY A 222 -8.70 -11.00 -17.08
CA GLY A 222 -10.04 -11.58 -17.24
C GLY A 222 -9.99 -12.99 -17.85
N GLY A 223 -10.80 -13.91 -17.31
CA GLY A 223 -10.93 -15.27 -17.77
C GLY A 223 -9.98 -16.28 -17.14
N GLU A 224 -9.10 -15.86 -16.23
CA GLU A 224 -8.27 -16.78 -15.46
C GLU A 224 -9.07 -17.45 -14.34
N SER A 225 -8.86 -18.75 -14.14
CA SER A 225 -9.57 -19.52 -13.10
C SER A 225 -8.61 -19.97 -12.01
N PHE A 226 -9.06 -19.81 -10.77
CA PHE A 226 -8.32 -20.20 -9.57
C PHE A 226 -9.20 -21.07 -8.68
N ASN A 227 -8.62 -22.14 -8.15
CA ASN A 227 -9.20 -22.86 -7.02
C ASN A 227 -8.67 -22.22 -5.73
N ILE A 228 -9.55 -21.54 -4.98
CA ILE A 228 -9.22 -20.79 -3.78
C ILE A 228 -9.65 -21.60 -2.55
N GLY A 229 -8.68 -22.06 -1.78
CA GLY A 229 -8.92 -22.60 -0.43
C GLY A 229 -8.90 -21.46 0.58
N TYR A 230 -9.91 -21.35 1.42
CA TYR A 230 -10.01 -20.26 2.40
C TYR A 230 -10.47 -20.78 3.77
N ARG A 231 -10.21 -19.98 4.78
CA ARG A 231 -10.75 -20.13 6.14
C ARG A 231 -11.68 -18.99 6.46
N ARG A 232 -12.76 -19.32 7.19
CA ARG A 232 -13.80 -18.37 7.56
C ARG A 232 -14.24 -18.58 8.99
N TYR A 233 -14.37 -17.49 9.74
CA TYR A 233 -15.06 -17.53 11.02
C TYR A 233 -16.58 -17.52 10.81
N VAL A 234 -17.24 -18.54 11.34
CA VAL A 234 -18.71 -18.62 11.33
C VAL A 234 -19.23 -18.65 12.77
N PRO A 235 -20.35 -17.97 13.06
CA PRO A 235 -20.95 -18.05 14.39
C PRO A 235 -21.44 -19.49 14.64
N ASN A 236 -21.16 -19.99 15.82
CA ASN A 236 -21.74 -21.21 16.36
C ASN A 236 -22.66 -20.80 17.53
N GLU A 237 -23.97 -20.78 17.28
CA GLU A 237 -24.97 -20.31 18.24
C GLU A 237 -25.04 -21.19 19.48
N ASP A 238 -24.85 -22.53 19.33
CA ASP A 238 -24.91 -23.48 20.42
C ASP A 238 -23.75 -23.27 21.43
N LEU A 239 -22.59 -22.84 20.93
CA LEU A 239 -21.40 -22.59 21.72
C LEU A 239 -21.19 -21.12 22.08
N GLN A 240 -22.03 -20.23 21.58
CA GLN A 240 -21.89 -18.76 21.72
C GLN A 240 -20.48 -18.25 21.35
N LYS A 241 -19.87 -18.84 20.34
CA LYS A 241 -18.52 -18.51 19.85
C LYS A 241 -18.46 -18.56 18.33
N TYR A 242 -17.35 -18.08 17.79
CA TYR A 242 -17.01 -18.28 16.39
C TYR A 242 -16.16 -19.52 16.21
N GLU A 243 -16.45 -20.29 15.17
CA GLU A 243 -15.64 -21.42 14.74
C GLU A 243 -14.97 -21.11 13.41
N LEU A 244 -13.74 -21.61 13.25
CA LEU A 244 -12.99 -21.47 12.02
C LEU A 244 -13.30 -22.69 11.14
N VAL A 245 -13.87 -22.44 9.98
CA VAL A 245 -14.20 -23.48 8.99
C VAL A 245 -13.37 -23.30 7.73
N ASP A 246 -12.95 -24.42 7.17
CA ASP A 246 -12.27 -24.45 5.87
C ASP A 246 -13.30 -24.52 4.75
N GLY A 247 -13.03 -23.78 3.66
CA GLY A 247 -13.85 -23.77 2.46
C GLY A 247 -13.00 -23.76 1.20
N SER A 248 -13.61 -24.08 0.08
CA SER A 248 -12.97 -24.01 -1.22
C SER A 248 -13.96 -23.55 -2.28
N VAL A 249 -13.52 -22.69 -3.19
CA VAL A 249 -14.33 -22.23 -4.32
C VAL A 249 -13.48 -22.13 -5.58
N ILE A 250 -14.08 -22.40 -6.73
CA ILE A 250 -13.50 -22.09 -8.03
C ILE A 250 -14.01 -20.71 -8.43
N LEU A 251 -13.08 -19.81 -8.69
CA LEU A 251 -13.32 -18.43 -9.09
C LEU A 251 -12.69 -18.19 -10.46
N THR A 252 -13.48 -17.66 -11.38
CA THR A 252 -12.97 -17.18 -12.67
C THR A 252 -12.99 -15.67 -12.68
N THR A 253 -11.85 -15.04 -12.93
CA THR A 253 -11.71 -13.58 -13.00
C THR A 253 -12.54 -12.99 -14.13
N GLY A 254 -12.96 -11.76 -13.96
CA GLY A 254 -13.80 -11.06 -14.93
C GLY A 254 -13.88 -9.57 -14.65
N THR A 255 -14.77 -8.91 -15.33
CA THR A 255 -15.05 -7.48 -15.11
C THR A 255 -16.07 -7.28 -13.98
N TYR A 256 -15.94 -6.17 -13.26
CA TYR A 256 -16.86 -5.77 -12.19
C TYR A 256 -16.90 -4.24 -12.07
N ASN A 257 -17.97 -3.71 -11.46
CA ASN A 257 -18.04 -2.30 -11.11
C ASN A 257 -17.19 -2.04 -9.87
N ASN A 258 -16.18 -1.18 -9.97
CA ASN A 258 -15.28 -0.83 -8.87
C ASN A 258 -15.73 0.41 -8.09
N ASN A 259 -17.05 0.58 -7.92
CA ASN A 259 -17.63 1.69 -7.15
C ASN A 259 -17.02 1.77 -5.74
N PRO A 260 -16.42 2.91 -5.37
CA PRO A 260 -15.77 3.08 -4.06
C PRO A 260 -16.75 3.18 -2.89
N VAL A 261 -18.04 3.39 -3.13
CA VAL A 261 -19.11 3.25 -2.13
C VAL A 261 -19.38 1.75 -1.96
N LEU A 262 -18.58 1.08 -1.13
CA LEU A 262 -18.67 -0.38 -1.00
C LEU A 262 -19.90 -0.84 -0.24
N TYR A 263 -20.34 -0.07 0.74
CA TYR A 263 -21.46 -0.43 1.59
C TYR A 263 -22.02 0.81 2.29
N SER A 264 -23.33 0.86 2.42
CA SER A 264 -24.00 1.86 3.25
C SER A 264 -25.23 1.24 3.93
N MET A 265 -25.53 1.69 5.13
CA MET A 265 -26.74 1.30 5.86
C MET A 265 -27.22 2.42 6.77
N PHE A 266 -28.52 2.38 7.07
CA PHE A 266 -29.14 3.26 8.05
C PHE A 266 -29.44 2.48 9.33
N ILE A 267 -29.00 3.01 10.46
CA ILE A 267 -29.28 2.47 11.79
C ILE A 267 -30.27 3.43 12.44
N LYS A 268 -31.52 3.00 12.57
CA LYS A 268 -32.59 3.77 13.19
C LYS A 268 -33.03 3.08 14.46
N GLU A 269 -32.96 3.75 15.58
CA GLU A 269 -33.45 3.24 16.84
C GLU A 269 -34.95 3.56 16.99
N LYS A 270 -35.75 2.55 17.35
CA LYS A 270 -37.23 2.70 17.42
C LYS A 270 -37.73 3.62 18.55
N GLU A 271 -36.94 3.82 19.59
CA GLU A 271 -37.30 4.55 20.80
C GLU A 271 -36.38 5.74 21.13
N GLY A 272 -35.35 5.98 20.32
CA GLY A 272 -34.39 7.06 20.49
C GLY A 272 -34.34 8.02 19.31
N ASN A 273 -33.72 9.17 19.50
CA ASN A 273 -33.45 10.14 18.44
C ASN A 273 -32.20 9.79 17.63
N LEU A 274 -31.80 8.52 17.61
CA LEU A 274 -30.56 8.10 16.94
C LEU A 274 -30.84 7.79 15.46
N ASN A 275 -30.37 8.65 14.58
CA ASN A 275 -30.38 8.46 13.13
C ASN A 275 -28.93 8.39 12.64
N VAL A 276 -28.37 7.18 12.64
CA VAL A 276 -26.97 6.95 12.26
C VAL A 276 -26.92 6.36 10.85
N ALA A 277 -26.05 6.90 10.00
CA ALA A 277 -25.61 6.21 8.78
C ALA A 277 -24.25 5.55 8.99
N TYR A 278 -24.03 4.41 8.36
CA TYR A 278 -22.73 3.77 8.23
C TYR A 278 -22.35 3.76 6.75
N LEU A 279 -21.16 4.26 6.42
CA LEU A 279 -20.66 4.35 5.06
C LEU A 279 -19.25 3.76 5.00
N VAL A 280 -19.04 2.75 4.16
CA VAL A 280 -17.72 2.23 3.80
C VAL A 280 -17.32 2.87 2.48
N TYR A 281 -16.28 3.71 2.52
CA TYR A 281 -15.83 4.48 1.36
C TYR A 281 -14.37 4.21 1.07
N GLN A 282 -14.10 3.53 -0.05
CA GLN A 282 -12.79 2.96 -0.36
C GLN A 282 -11.83 3.92 -1.06
N GLY A 283 -12.34 4.91 -1.80
CA GLY A 283 -11.47 5.81 -2.56
C GLY A 283 -12.20 7.04 -3.10
N PHE A 284 -11.48 8.12 -3.26
CA PHE A 284 -11.99 9.40 -3.79
C PHE A 284 -11.80 9.43 -5.32
N ASP A 285 -12.57 8.61 -6.04
CA ASP A 285 -12.53 8.50 -7.50
C ASP A 285 -13.56 9.45 -8.13
N LEU A 286 -13.08 10.40 -8.97
CA LEU A 286 -13.91 11.40 -9.65
C LEU A 286 -14.97 10.79 -10.56
N ASN A 287 -14.73 9.60 -11.11
CA ASN A 287 -15.72 8.91 -11.94
C ASN A 287 -17.00 8.54 -11.15
N TYR A 288 -16.88 8.44 -9.82
CA TYR A 288 -17.97 8.13 -8.91
C TYR A 288 -18.40 9.33 -8.04
N ALA A 289 -18.13 10.53 -8.52
CA ALA A 289 -18.52 11.74 -7.78
C ALA A 289 -20.04 11.82 -7.54
N GLU A 290 -20.83 11.43 -8.53
CA GLU A 290 -22.28 11.47 -8.43
C GLU A 290 -22.84 10.43 -7.46
N GLU A 291 -22.22 9.26 -7.35
CA GLU A 291 -22.57 8.24 -6.36
C GLU A 291 -22.34 8.72 -4.93
N LEU A 292 -21.21 9.38 -4.68
CA LEU A 292 -20.95 9.98 -3.38
C LEU A 292 -21.96 11.08 -3.06
N LYS A 293 -22.24 11.97 -4.00
CA LYS A 293 -23.25 13.03 -3.83
C LYS A 293 -24.64 12.46 -3.57
N TYR A 294 -25.00 11.42 -4.33
CA TYR A 294 -26.28 10.73 -4.15
C TYR A 294 -26.38 10.15 -2.73
N MET A 295 -25.35 9.47 -2.23
CA MET A 295 -25.33 8.92 -0.88
C MET A 295 -25.49 10.01 0.19
N ILE A 296 -24.77 11.10 0.08
CA ILE A 296 -24.89 12.25 1.00
C ILE A 296 -26.31 12.82 0.95
N GLN A 297 -26.90 12.95 -0.22
CA GLN A 297 -28.28 13.42 -0.37
C GLN A 297 -29.28 12.45 0.27
N GLN A 298 -29.07 11.14 0.17
CA GLN A 298 -29.89 10.13 0.86
C GLN A 298 -29.80 10.31 2.38
N PHE A 299 -28.57 10.47 2.92
CA PHE A 299 -28.39 10.72 4.36
C PHE A 299 -29.16 11.96 4.83
N LYS A 300 -29.10 13.03 4.05
CA LYS A 300 -29.84 14.27 4.34
C LYS A 300 -31.37 14.06 4.30
N THR A 301 -31.85 13.35 3.29
CA THR A 301 -33.30 13.06 3.11
C THR A 301 -33.82 12.18 4.24
N GLU A 302 -33.04 11.23 4.71
CA GLU A 302 -33.38 10.34 5.81
C GLU A 302 -33.20 10.98 7.20
N GLY A 303 -32.75 12.24 7.25
CA GLY A 303 -32.56 12.98 8.51
C GLY A 303 -31.46 12.40 9.38
N ILE A 304 -30.39 11.91 8.77
CA ILE A 304 -29.22 11.37 9.49
C ILE A 304 -28.57 12.48 10.28
N THR A 305 -28.32 12.23 11.56
CA THR A 305 -27.64 13.15 12.48
C THR A 305 -26.18 12.76 12.76
N ASP A 306 -25.88 11.46 12.61
CA ASP A 306 -24.57 10.91 12.93
C ASP A 306 -24.07 10.00 11.81
N LEU A 307 -22.79 10.07 11.48
CA LEU A 307 -22.17 9.27 10.43
C LEU A 307 -21.00 8.46 10.98
N ILE A 308 -21.07 7.15 10.83
CA ILE A 308 -19.93 6.26 10.97
C ILE A 308 -19.28 6.11 9.60
N LEU A 309 -18.15 6.78 9.40
CA LEU A 309 -17.38 6.74 8.14
C LEU A 309 -16.23 5.75 8.26
N ASP A 310 -16.28 4.67 7.51
CA ASP A 310 -15.26 3.62 7.48
C ASP A 310 -14.31 3.85 6.31
N LEU A 311 -13.12 4.34 6.62
CA LEU A 311 -12.03 4.60 5.67
C LEU A 311 -10.87 3.61 5.81
N ARG A 312 -11.05 2.47 6.49
CA ARG A 312 -9.96 1.52 6.79
C ARG A 312 -9.19 1.03 5.57
N TYR A 313 -9.83 0.97 4.42
CA TYR A 313 -9.24 0.55 3.15
C TYR A 313 -9.22 1.66 2.10
N ASN A 314 -9.45 2.91 2.52
CA ASN A 314 -9.41 4.04 1.62
C ASN A 314 -7.97 4.33 1.20
N TYR A 315 -7.72 4.35 -0.10
CA TYR A 315 -6.40 4.60 -0.68
C TYR A 315 -6.18 6.07 -1.10
N GLY A 316 -7.09 6.97 -0.71
CA GLY A 316 -7.03 8.38 -1.10
C GLY A 316 -7.73 8.64 -2.43
N GLY A 317 -7.28 9.65 -3.17
CA GLY A 317 -7.80 10.03 -4.48
C GLY A 317 -7.94 11.54 -4.64
N ALA A 318 -9.03 11.99 -5.28
CA ALA A 318 -9.25 13.39 -5.59
C ALA A 318 -9.54 14.24 -4.35
N VAL A 319 -8.79 15.31 -4.20
CA VAL A 319 -8.92 16.26 -3.08
C VAL A 319 -10.30 16.92 -3.09
N GLU A 320 -10.85 17.18 -4.26
CA GLU A 320 -12.18 17.77 -4.45
C GLU A 320 -13.29 16.94 -3.79
N LEU A 321 -13.23 15.61 -3.94
CA LEU A 321 -14.20 14.73 -3.31
C LEU A 321 -13.99 14.61 -1.80
N SER A 322 -12.72 14.60 -1.36
CA SER A 322 -12.39 14.64 0.06
C SER A 322 -12.94 15.92 0.72
N ARG A 323 -12.75 17.07 0.06
CA ARG A 323 -13.32 18.34 0.48
C ARG A 323 -14.85 18.30 0.52
N TYR A 324 -15.49 17.79 -0.54
CA TYR A 324 -16.95 17.66 -0.60
C TYR A 324 -17.51 16.83 0.56
N LEU A 325 -16.92 15.67 0.81
CA LEU A 325 -17.34 14.80 1.91
C LEU A 325 -17.15 15.48 3.27
N SER A 326 -15.99 16.10 3.49
CA SER A 326 -15.69 16.82 4.74
C SER A 326 -16.63 17.99 4.97
N ALA A 327 -16.90 18.79 3.94
CA ALA A 327 -17.84 19.92 4.01
C ALA A 327 -19.28 19.44 4.30
N SER A 328 -19.67 18.31 3.70
CA SER A 328 -20.99 17.69 3.93
C SER A 328 -21.17 17.23 5.39
N ILE A 329 -20.09 16.76 6.04
CA ILE A 329 -20.10 16.33 7.44
C ILE A 329 -20.04 17.55 8.38
N ALA A 330 -19.18 18.52 8.10
CA ALA A 330 -18.99 19.70 8.94
C ALA A 330 -20.21 20.63 8.96
N GLY A 331 -20.95 20.68 7.86
CA GLY A 331 -22.16 21.49 7.73
C GLY A 331 -21.89 22.97 7.43
N SER A 332 -22.98 23.72 7.26
CA SER A 332 -22.96 25.11 6.74
C SER A 332 -22.24 26.11 7.66
N SER A 333 -22.13 25.85 8.96
CA SER A 333 -21.42 26.71 9.91
C SER A 333 -19.90 26.80 9.64
N HIS A 334 -19.34 25.82 8.95
CA HIS A 334 -17.91 25.72 8.63
C HIS A 334 -17.59 26.10 7.18
N ARG A 335 -18.54 26.74 6.48
CA ARG A 335 -18.39 27.04 5.03
C ARG A 335 -17.18 27.92 4.70
N SER A 336 -16.78 28.80 5.63
CA SER A 336 -15.65 29.73 5.48
C SER A 336 -14.34 29.18 6.04
N ASP A 337 -14.35 27.98 6.64
CA ASP A 337 -13.16 27.44 7.27
C ASP A 337 -12.19 26.88 6.22
N VAL A 338 -10.90 26.98 6.54
CA VAL A 338 -9.86 26.40 5.69
C VAL A 338 -9.84 24.90 5.86
N PHE A 339 -10.22 24.16 4.83
CA PHE A 339 -10.15 22.70 4.83
C PHE A 339 -8.71 22.19 4.81
N MET A 340 -7.88 22.76 3.92
CA MET A 340 -6.51 22.29 3.73
C MET A 340 -5.65 23.39 3.12
N ARG A 341 -4.37 23.42 3.52
CA ARG A 341 -3.35 24.22 2.85
C ARG A 341 -2.35 23.30 2.17
N MET A 342 -2.18 23.46 0.88
CA MET A 342 -1.13 22.77 0.14
C MET A 342 0.17 23.56 0.22
N GLN A 343 1.21 22.94 0.76
CA GLN A 343 2.54 23.50 0.73
C GLN A 343 3.26 22.99 -0.51
N ARG A 344 3.83 23.92 -1.29
CA ARG A 344 4.58 23.63 -2.52
C ARG A 344 5.91 24.38 -2.49
N SER A 345 6.83 24.02 -3.37
CA SER A 345 8.06 24.80 -3.55
C SER A 345 7.72 26.24 -4.00
N SER A 346 8.59 27.20 -3.70
CA SER A 346 8.40 28.61 -4.03
C SER A 346 8.08 28.87 -5.51
N VAL A 347 8.63 28.05 -6.41
CA VAL A 347 8.38 28.13 -7.86
C VAL A 347 6.94 27.70 -8.20
N GLN A 348 6.40 26.71 -7.50
CA GLN A 348 5.02 26.24 -7.74
C GLN A 348 3.97 27.07 -6.98
N MET A 349 4.32 27.70 -5.88
CA MET A 349 3.38 28.59 -5.16
C MET A 349 2.95 29.80 -5.98
N ASN A 350 3.81 30.31 -6.87
CA ASN A 350 3.49 31.43 -7.76
C ASN A 350 2.49 31.07 -8.88
N ILE A 351 2.26 29.77 -9.13
CA ILE A 351 1.37 29.30 -10.21
C ILE A 351 -0.03 28.93 -9.68
N PHE A 352 -0.15 28.47 -8.41
CA PHE A 352 -1.42 28.02 -7.83
C PHE A 352 -1.49 28.34 -6.34
N GLY A 353 -1.84 29.57 -6.01
CA GLY A 353 -2.28 29.91 -4.65
C GLY A 353 -3.66 29.30 -4.39
N LEU A 354 -3.76 28.02 -4.07
CA LEU A 354 -5.03 27.38 -3.73
C LEU A 354 -5.17 27.29 -2.21
N VAL A 355 -5.84 28.28 -1.64
CA VAL A 355 -6.54 28.10 -0.37
C VAL A 355 -7.85 27.41 -0.73
N MET A 356 -8.01 26.15 -0.30
CA MET A 356 -9.29 25.45 -0.45
C MET A 356 -10.16 25.85 0.73
N GLU A 357 -11.18 26.62 0.48
CA GLU A 357 -12.23 26.90 1.42
C GLU A 357 -13.31 25.81 1.32
N MET A 358 -13.87 25.40 2.46
CA MET A 358 -15.03 24.51 2.45
C MET A 358 -16.25 25.26 1.87
N ILE A 359 -17.02 24.59 1.05
CA ILE A 359 -18.21 25.13 0.38
C ILE A 359 -19.42 25.01 1.30
#